data_723f0740a126c1134b0d32bdb49980d7
#
_entry.id   723f0740a126c1134b0d32bdb49980d7
#
_cell.length_a   1.000
_cell.length_b   1.000
_cell.length_c   1.000
_cell.angle_alpha   90.00
_cell.angle_beta   90.00
_cell.angle_gamma   90.00
#
_symmetry.space_group_name_H-M   'P 1'
#
loop_
_entity.id
_entity.type
_entity.pdbx_description
1 polymer ?
#
loop_
_entity_poly.entity_id
_entity_poly.type
_entity_poly.pdbx_seq_one_letter_code
_entity_poly.pdbx_strand_id
1 'polypeptide(L)'
;MKVDLNIHIMSWMCREDDVIDPDLIQLKNNHEQMIVDISERISIRFDYPLSHSVLLQFDGKKPWRLADLINAICAGYVKIYDEEDETRTLPASAPLDSILVNRPKTDGKHGIWGHILNDLYIESIYKGSDGVWLLDIGS
;
A
#
# COMPACT_ATOMS: atom_id res chain seq x y z
N MET A 1 -8.91 -15.60 -4.57
CA MET A 1 -9.67 -14.78 -3.61
C MET A 1 -9.38 -13.31 -3.90
N LYS A 2 -10.41 -12.53 -4.05
CA LYS A 2 -10.31 -11.07 -4.18
C LYS A 2 -11.08 -10.42 -3.05
N VAL A 3 -10.48 -9.43 -2.39
CA VAL A 3 -11.12 -8.70 -1.31
C VAL A 3 -11.18 -7.22 -1.70
N ASP A 4 -12.40 -6.69 -1.79
CA ASP A 4 -12.63 -5.28 -2.06
C ASP A 4 -12.53 -4.50 -0.74
N LEU A 5 -11.77 -3.40 -0.72
CA LEU A 5 -11.44 -2.69 0.51
C LEU A 5 -11.82 -1.20 0.45
N ASN A 6 -11.17 -0.40 -0.33
CA ASN A 6 -11.29 1.05 -0.35
C ASN A 6 -10.74 1.70 0.95
N ILE A 7 -9.49 1.43 1.25
CA ILE A 7 -8.82 1.91 2.47
C ILE A 7 -7.76 2.94 2.10
N HIS A 8 -7.86 4.15 2.68
CA HIS A 8 -6.83 5.17 2.59
C HIS A 8 -5.63 4.76 3.44
N ILE A 9 -4.44 4.64 2.82
CA ILE A 9 -3.26 4.08 3.48
C ILE A 9 -2.85 4.90 4.70
N MET A 10 -2.72 6.21 4.55
CA MET A 10 -2.31 7.08 5.67
C MET A 10 -3.33 7.07 6.81
N SER A 11 -4.62 7.06 6.50
CA SER A 11 -5.67 6.99 7.51
C SER A 11 -5.60 5.68 8.29
N TRP A 12 -5.31 4.57 7.61
CA TRP A 12 -5.13 3.29 8.29
C TRP A 12 -3.94 3.32 9.23
N MET A 13 -2.79 3.84 8.77
CA MET A 13 -1.57 3.90 9.59
C MET A 13 -1.69 4.83 10.78
N CYS A 14 -2.46 5.93 10.65
CA CYS A 14 -2.64 6.93 11.70
C CYS A 14 -3.86 6.66 12.58
N ARG A 15 -4.58 5.55 12.36
CA ARG A 15 -5.75 5.23 13.18
C ARG A 15 -5.35 4.97 14.63
N GLU A 16 -6.14 5.51 15.53
CA GLU A 16 -6.12 5.14 16.93
C GLU A 16 -7.28 4.17 17.18
N ASP A 17 -7.16 3.33 18.21
CA ASP A 17 -8.15 2.27 18.47
C ASP A 17 -9.58 2.82 18.65
N ASP A 18 -9.70 4.06 19.12
CA ASP A 18 -10.98 4.70 19.40
C ASP A 18 -11.49 5.59 18.27
N VAL A 19 -10.67 5.87 17.26
CA VAL A 19 -11.08 6.74 16.13
C VAL A 19 -11.54 5.85 14.98
N ILE A 20 -12.82 6.01 14.65
CA ILE A 20 -13.41 5.27 13.57
C ILE A 20 -13.48 6.17 12.35
N ASP A 21 -12.60 5.93 11.40
CA ASP A 21 -12.76 6.48 10.07
C ASP A 21 -14.03 5.86 9.45
N PRO A 22 -14.98 6.66 8.95
CA PRO A 22 -16.17 6.12 8.28
C PRO A 22 -15.85 5.15 7.16
N ASP A 23 -14.73 5.34 6.45
CA ASP A 23 -14.29 4.46 5.37
C ASP A 23 -13.81 3.10 5.88
N LEU A 24 -13.42 3.02 7.16
CA LEU A 24 -13.01 1.79 7.82
C LEU A 24 -14.19 1.04 8.47
N ILE A 25 -15.36 1.63 8.51
CA ILE A 25 -16.56 0.99 9.10
C ILE A 25 -16.88 -0.33 8.41
N GLN A 26 -16.61 -0.44 7.12
CA GLN A 26 -16.83 -1.67 6.37
C GLN A 26 -16.01 -2.85 6.91
N LEU A 27 -14.90 -2.60 7.58
CA LEU A 27 -14.06 -3.62 8.17
C LEU A 27 -14.47 -4.02 9.60
N LYS A 28 -15.43 -3.32 10.20
CA LYS A 28 -15.82 -3.53 11.60
C LYS A 28 -16.53 -4.84 11.89
N ASN A 29 -17.06 -5.51 10.89
CA ASN A 29 -17.80 -6.76 11.07
C ASN A 29 -16.86 -7.97 11.13
N ASN A 30 -15.71 -7.85 11.80
CA ASN A 30 -14.69 -8.89 11.96
C ASN A 30 -13.93 -9.24 10.67
N HIS A 31 -14.12 -8.48 9.57
CA HIS A 31 -13.39 -8.73 8.33
C HIS A 31 -11.88 -8.58 8.52
N GLU A 32 -11.44 -7.63 9.35
CA GLU A 32 -10.01 -7.44 9.63
C GLU A 32 -9.37 -8.65 10.31
N GLN A 33 -10.16 -9.48 10.98
CA GLN A 33 -9.71 -10.71 11.63
C GLN A 33 -9.80 -11.94 10.72
N MET A 34 -10.36 -11.78 9.52
CA MET A 34 -10.48 -12.87 8.56
C MET A 34 -9.10 -13.40 8.16
N ILE A 35 -8.93 -14.72 8.23
CA ILE A 35 -7.69 -15.36 7.77
C ILE A 35 -7.68 -15.34 6.24
N VAL A 36 -6.63 -14.78 5.67
CA VAL A 36 -6.47 -14.64 4.21
C VAL A 36 -5.35 -15.51 3.66
N ASP A 37 -4.39 -15.90 4.51
CA ASP A 37 -3.26 -16.73 4.09
C ASP A 37 -2.71 -17.51 5.28
N ILE A 38 -2.41 -18.79 5.07
CA ILE A 38 -1.85 -19.67 6.10
C ILE A 38 -0.35 -19.90 5.94
N SER A 39 0.27 -19.28 4.93
CA SER A 39 1.70 -19.41 4.67
C SER A 39 2.52 -18.72 5.77
N GLU A 40 3.73 -19.20 6.01
CA GLU A 40 4.66 -18.53 6.95
C GLU A 40 5.15 -17.20 6.40
N ARG A 41 5.37 -17.13 5.08
CA ARG A 41 5.85 -15.95 4.36
C ARG A 41 4.89 -15.64 3.23
N ILE A 42 4.57 -14.37 3.07
CA ILE A 42 3.80 -13.88 1.95
C ILE A 42 4.65 -12.97 1.06
N SER A 43 4.33 -12.95 -0.22
CA SER A 43 4.95 -12.04 -1.19
C SER A 43 3.88 -11.10 -1.72
N ILE A 44 4.21 -9.81 -1.77
CA ILE A 44 3.31 -8.76 -2.27
C ILE A 44 4.03 -8.00 -3.37
N ARG A 45 3.37 -7.83 -4.52
CA ARG A 45 3.88 -7.03 -5.63
C ARG A 45 3.30 -5.63 -5.55
N PHE A 46 4.20 -4.64 -5.61
CA PHE A 46 3.86 -3.21 -5.62
C PHE A 46 4.14 -2.65 -7.01
N ASP A 47 3.12 -2.15 -7.68
CA ASP A 47 3.23 -1.65 -9.05
C ASP A 47 2.95 -0.15 -9.17
N TYR A 48 1.87 0.34 -8.55
CA TYR A 48 1.40 1.71 -8.70
C TYR A 48 1.77 2.55 -7.46
N PRO A 49 2.26 3.77 -7.58
CA PRO A 49 2.61 4.54 -8.77
C PRO A 49 4.12 4.45 -9.09
N LEU A 50 4.63 3.26 -9.31
CA LEU A 50 6.04 2.98 -9.52
C LEU A 50 6.34 2.75 -11.00
N SER A 51 7.49 3.27 -11.47
CA SER A 51 8.00 2.95 -12.81
C SER A 51 8.57 1.53 -12.86
N HIS A 52 9.06 1.04 -11.72
CA HIS A 52 9.64 -0.29 -11.58
C HIS A 52 8.89 -1.04 -10.48
N SER A 53 8.18 -2.09 -10.82
CA SER A 53 7.48 -2.89 -9.82
C SER A 53 8.48 -3.57 -8.88
N VAL A 54 8.06 -3.79 -7.65
CA VAL A 54 8.89 -4.45 -6.63
C VAL A 54 8.09 -5.53 -5.92
N LEU A 55 8.76 -6.65 -5.67
CA LEU A 55 8.22 -7.76 -4.90
C LEU A 55 8.85 -7.73 -3.52
N LEU A 56 8.03 -7.54 -2.49
CA LEU A 56 8.47 -7.58 -1.10
C LEU A 56 7.92 -8.81 -0.41
N GLN A 57 8.73 -9.39 0.48
CA GLN A 57 8.35 -10.55 1.27
C GLN A 57 8.21 -10.15 2.73
N PHE A 58 7.19 -10.70 3.37
CA PHE A 58 6.87 -10.46 4.77
C PHE A 58 6.67 -11.79 5.49
N ASP A 59 7.12 -11.88 6.74
CA ASP A 59 6.94 -13.06 7.57
C ASP A 59 6.54 -12.68 9.00
N GLY A 60 6.41 -13.65 9.87
CA GLY A 60 6.10 -13.43 11.27
C GLY A 60 4.63 -13.50 11.65
N LYS A 61 3.74 -13.64 10.70
CA LYS A 61 2.31 -13.81 10.95
C LYS A 61 1.85 -15.15 10.36
N LYS A 62 1.40 -16.05 11.19
CA LYS A 62 0.82 -17.33 10.75
C LYS A 62 -0.28 -17.71 11.72
N PRO A 63 -1.54 -17.69 11.32
CA PRO A 63 -2.05 -17.30 10.00
C PRO A 63 -2.02 -15.79 9.77
N TRP A 64 -2.03 -15.38 8.51
CA TRP A 64 -2.16 -13.99 8.12
C TRP A 64 -3.63 -13.61 8.14
N ARG A 65 -3.96 -12.58 8.90
CA ARG A 65 -5.30 -12.00 8.90
C ARG A 65 -5.34 -10.82 7.94
N LEU A 66 -6.53 -10.40 7.56
CA LEU A 66 -6.68 -9.26 6.64
C LEU A 66 -5.98 -8.00 7.17
N ALA A 67 -6.12 -7.71 8.47
CA ALA A 67 -5.43 -6.57 9.08
C ALA A 67 -3.91 -6.69 8.97
N ASP A 68 -3.36 -7.89 9.15
CA ASP A 68 -1.92 -8.13 9.01
C ASP A 68 -1.44 -7.83 7.57
N LEU A 69 -2.23 -8.25 6.58
CA LEU A 69 -1.92 -8.01 5.18
C LEU A 69 -1.98 -6.53 4.84
N ILE A 70 -3.00 -5.81 5.31
CA ILE A 70 -3.10 -4.36 5.13
C ILE A 70 -1.91 -3.65 5.78
N ASN A 71 -1.53 -4.03 6.99
CA ASN A 71 -0.35 -3.48 7.67
C ASN A 71 0.93 -3.73 6.86
N ALA A 72 1.08 -4.91 6.28
CA ALA A 72 2.24 -5.23 5.43
C ALA A 72 2.28 -4.36 4.17
N ILE A 73 1.14 -4.13 3.54
CA ILE A 73 1.03 -3.25 2.37
C ILE A 73 1.45 -1.82 2.74
N CYS A 74 0.95 -1.30 3.84
CA CYS A 74 1.30 0.04 4.30
C CYS A 74 2.80 0.15 4.62
N ALA A 75 3.35 -0.81 5.34
CA ALA A 75 4.79 -0.86 5.64
C ALA A 75 5.63 -0.94 4.37
N GLY A 76 5.19 -1.70 3.38
CA GLY A 76 5.85 -1.80 2.08
C GLY A 76 5.90 -0.47 1.34
N TYR A 77 4.80 0.27 1.30
CA TYR A 77 4.76 1.58 0.67
C TYR A 77 5.64 2.60 1.40
N VAL A 78 5.63 2.61 2.73
CA VAL A 78 6.54 3.49 3.50
C VAL A 78 7.99 3.20 3.13
N LYS A 79 8.37 1.94 3.09
CA LYS A 79 9.72 1.53 2.71
C LYS A 79 10.07 1.98 1.29
N ILE A 80 9.16 1.80 0.34
CA ILE A 80 9.36 2.16 -1.07
C ILE A 80 9.56 3.67 -1.21
N TYR A 81 8.72 4.49 -0.57
CA TYR A 81 8.84 5.94 -0.61
C TYR A 81 10.12 6.43 0.08
N ASP A 82 10.50 5.83 1.20
CA ASP A 82 11.75 6.17 1.91
C ASP A 82 12.97 5.81 1.04
N GLU A 83 13.00 4.64 0.42
CA GLU A 83 14.08 4.23 -0.48
C GLU A 83 14.17 5.15 -1.70
N GLU A 84 13.03 5.59 -2.22
CA GLU A 84 13.01 6.55 -3.33
C GLU A 84 13.63 7.88 -2.91
N ASP A 85 13.27 8.40 -1.74
CA ASP A 85 13.82 9.65 -1.24
C ASP A 85 15.33 9.57 -0.99
N GLU A 86 15.83 8.42 -0.58
CA GLU A 86 17.27 8.19 -0.36
C GLU A 86 18.06 8.08 -1.67
N THR A 87 17.43 7.64 -2.75
CA THR A 87 18.12 7.30 -4.01
C THR A 87 17.84 8.29 -5.15
N ARG A 88 16.84 9.16 -5.01
CA ARG A 88 16.49 10.12 -6.04
C ARG A 88 17.52 11.25 -6.17
N THR A 89 17.67 11.78 -7.37
CA THR A 89 18.42 13.01 -7.64
C THR A 89 17.50 14.17 -8.00
N LEU A 90 16.28 13.89 -8.44
CA LEU A 90 15.28 14.89 -8.78
C LEU A 90 14.43 15.26 -7.58
N PRO A 91 13.97 16.55 -7.47
CA PRO A 91 13.13 16.97 -6.35
C PRO A 91 11.79 16.22 -6.31
N ALA A 92 11.31 15.95 -5.10
CA ALA A 92 10.02 15.29 -4.88
C ALA A 92 8.87 16.31 -4.71
N SER A 93 9.14 17.60 -4.78
CA SER A 93 8.12 18.67 -4.64
C SER A 93 7.49 18.97 -5.98
N ALA A 94 6.17 18.92 -6.06
CA ALA A 94 5.44 19.28 -7.28
C ALA A 94 5.58 20.79 -7.56
N PRO A 95 5.67 21.22 -8.85
CA PRO A 95 5.58 22.62 -9.20
C PRO A 95 4.25 23.21 -8.76
N LEU A 96 4.26 24.51 -8.37
CA LEU A 96 3.06 25.19 -7.88
C LEU A 96 1.92 25.28 -8.91
N ASP A 97 2.24 25.18 -10.19
CA ASP A 97 1.28 25.22 -11.29
C ASP A 97 0.75 23.84 -11.69
N SER A 98 1.21 22.78 -11.05
CA SER A 98 0.74 21.43 -11.33
C SER A 98 -0.55 21.17 -10.57
N ILE A 99 -1.68 21.08 -11.29
CA ILE A 99 -3.01 20.86 -10.70
C ILE A 99 -3.47 19.40 -10.75
N LEU A 100 -2.77 18.56 -11.52
CA LEU A 100 -3.20 17.17 -11.73
C LEU A 100 -2.34 16.15 -11.00
N VAL A 101 -1.18 16.56 -10.50
CA VAL A 101 -0.26 15.65 -9.80
C VAL A 101 0.27 16.31 -8.54
N ASN A 102 0.41 15.53 -7.49
CA ASN A 102 0.92 15.99 -6.20
C ASN A 102 2.43 15.76 -6.06
N ARG A 103 3.03 15.08 -7.01
CA ARG A 103 4.45 14.74 -6.99
C ARG A 103 4.99 14.67 -8.41
N PRO A 104 6.11 15.34 -8.73
CA PRO A 104 6.80 15.12 -9.99
C PRO A 104 7.42 13.72 -9.99
N LYS A 105 7.65 13.17 -11.18
CA LYS A 105 8.36 11.90 -11.31
C LYS A 105 9.77 12.02 -10.76
N THR A 106 10.15 11.12 -9.87
CA THR A 106 11.50 11.03 -9.35
C THR A 106 12.28 9.88 -10.00
N ASP A 107 13.58 9.96 -9.95
CA ASP A 107 14.51 9.07 -10.66
C ASP A 107 15.23 8.09 -9.71
N GLY A 108 14.67 7.86 -8.54
CA GLY A 108 15.24 6.93 -7.59
C GLY A 108 15.04 5.47 -7.96
N LYS A 109 15.33 4.60 -7.03
CA LYS A 109 15.29 3.14 -7.19
C LYS A 109 13.96 2.63 -7.77
N HIS A 110 12.85 3.26 -7.40
CA HIS A 110 11.51 2.82 -7.80
C HIS A 110 10.86 3.66 -8.88
N GLY A 111 11.31 4.90 -9.08
CA GLY A 111 10.74 5.80 -10.06
C GLY A 111 9.29 6.15 -9.76
N ILE A 112 9.03 6.80 -8.65
CA ILE A 112 7.67 7.17 -8.24
C ILE A 112 7.18 8.37 -9.05
N TRP A 113 5.91 8.32 -9.47
CA TRP A 113 5.31 9.38 -10.27
C TRP A 113 3.94 9.78 -9.76
N GLY A 114 3.60 11.07 -9.93
CA GLY A 114 2.24 11.59 -9.81
C GLY A 114 1.71 11.77 -8.39
N HIS A 115 2.10 10.93 -7.43
CA HIS A 115 1.42 10.85 -6.15
C HIS A 115 2.36 10.77 -4.96
N ILE A 116 2.00 11.51 -3.90
CA ILE A 116 2.57 11.32 -2.57
C ILE A 116 1.87 10.13 -1.88
N LEU A 117 2.46 9.62 -0.82
CA LEU A 117 1.89 8.47 -0.11
C LEU A 117 0.47 8.76 0.40
N ASN A 118 0.18 9.99 0.80
CA ASN A 118 -1.13 10.40 1.29
C ASN A 118 -2.23 10.34 0.23
N ASP A 119 -1.90 10.21 -1.05
CA ASP A 119 -2.89 10.08 -2.13
C ASP A 119 -3.41 8.66 -2.28
N LEU A 120 -2.74 7.66 -1.73
CA LEU A 120 -2.96 6.27 -2.10
C LEU A 120 -4.05 5.58 -1.28
N TYR A 121 -4.89 4.82 -2.00
CA TYR A 121 -5.94 3.97 -1.46
C TYR A 121 -5.72 2.52 -1.90
N ILE A 122 -5.94 1.58 -0.98
CA ILE A 122 -6.04 0.17 -1.35
C ILE A 122 -7.49 -0.08 -1.77
N GLU A 123 -7.72 -0.22 -3.06
CA GLU A 123 -9.07 -0.49 -3.58
C GLU A 123 -9.45 -1.95 -3.41
N SER A 124 -8.55 -2.85 -3.78
CA SER A 124 -8.74 -4.29 -3.58
C SER A 124 -7.39 -5.02 -3.53
N ILE A 125 -7.43 -6.24 -3.02
CA ILE A 125 -6.29 -7.14 -2.99
C ILE A 125 -6.72 -8.51 -3.47
N TYR A 126 -5.81 -9.24 -4.13
CA TYR A 126 -6.11 -10.59 -4.59
C TYR A 126 -4.82 -11.42 -4.68
N LYS A 127 -4.97 -12.72 -4.50
CA LYS A 127 -3.85 -13.65 -4.58
C LYS A 127 -3.82 -14.25 -5.98
N GLY A 128 -2.70 -14.08 -6.68
CA GLY A 128 -2.50 -14.65 -8.00
C GLY A 128 -2.29 -16.17 -7.95
N SER A 129 -2.34 -16.80 -9.12
CA SER A 129 -2.15 -18.25 -9.25
C SER A 129 -0.76 -18.71 -8.81
N ASP A 130 0.23 -17.82 -8.84
CA ASP A 130 1.61 -18.08 -8.38
C ASP A 130 1.79 -17.87 -6.87
N GLY A 131 0.73 -17.53 -6.15
CA GLY A 131 0.77 -17.29 -4.72
C GLY A 131 1.18 -15.88 -4.31
N VAL A 132 1.45 -15.00 -5.26
CA VAL A 132 1.80 -13.59 -4.98
C VAL A 132 0.54 -12.78 -4.80
N TRP A 133 0.52 -11.94 -3.75
CA TRP A 133 -0.55 -10.98 -3.54
C TRP A 133 -0.38 -9.77 -4.45
N LEU A 134 -1.45 -9.41 -5.12
CA LEU A 134 -1.52 -8.29 -6.07
C LEU A 134 -2.47 -7.22 -5.53
N LEU A 135 -2.20 -5.97 -5.89
CA LEU A 135 -2.89 -4.82 -5.34
C LEU A 135 -3.54 -4.00 -6.44
N ASP A 136 -4.78 -3.59 -6.23
CA ASP A 136 -5.40 -2.50 -6.99
C ASP A 136 -5.32 -1.24 -6.12
N ILE A 137 -4.52 -0.30 -6.54
CA ILE A 137 -4.25 0.94 -5.80
C ILE A 137 -4.83 2.11 -6.58
N GLY A 138 -5.61 2.94 -5.90
CA GLY A 138 -6.14 4.17 -6.43
C GLY A 138 -5.47 5.39 -5.81
N SER A 139 -5.80 6.54 -6.37
CA SER A 139 -5.27 7.82 -5.90
C SER A 139 -6.28 8.93 -6.05
#